data_08fe74a7bd0e0f45ec7a91db866e9074
#
_entry.id   08fe74a7bd0e0f45ec7a91db866e9074
#
_cell.length_a   1.000
_cell.length_b   1.000
_cell.length_c   1.000
_cell.angle_alpha   90.00
_cell.angle_beta   90.00
_cell.angle_gamma   90.00
#
_symmetry.space_group_name_H-M   'P 1'
#
loop_
_entity.id
_entity.type
_entity.pdbx_description
1 polymer ?
#
loop_
_entity_poly.entity_id
_entity_poly.type
_entity_poly.pdbx_seq_one_letter_code
_entity_poly.pdbx_strand_id
1 'polypeptide(L)'
;MKKIFRKLPLALAMLLVAACNDGIKSYDGLYIVGTQGKDVTTTLTVDDVPSAIAVNVAASELAKENINVELKAAPELVESFNKEHHKNYVLLPKDAYKLENTTQTIMGGKHVSDKGTQLTIVNLEAMRPGTTYLLPLSIANVQGSDMPVIEASRTIYVVVNQVIVTKAADLNRSWRFYYADFSNNKGRFDTHAMKSVTFEARVRFKKMDANSRKWCYSVMGLEENLCLRTAGGPADGWKLQLGDPNHIDSRDVLPNDKWVHLACVYNGETGKKYIYINGELQAETTDSRKTISLAKAYGQNDLFYIGQSASDDRCMEGWVSEARVWATARTAAELKNNVCWVDPTSKDLVAYWRFNEAQKKDDKWIVTDLTGNGFNAYYFSWPSGQEPSFVDAVRCPE
;
A
#
# COMPACT_ATOMS: atom_id res chain seq x y z
N MET A 1 57.64 -28.69 -59.06
CA MET A 1 56.88 -27.83 -58.06
C MET A 1 56.92 -28.50 -56.72
N LYS A 2 57.84 -28.08 -55.85
CA LYS A 2 58.11 -28.71 -54.56
C LYS A 2 57.24 -28.04 -53.46
N LYS A 3 56.38 -28.82 -52.78
CA LYS A 3 55.68 -28.39 -51.63
C LYS A 3 56.58 -28.43 -50.40
N ILE A 4 56.84 -27.31 -49.78
CA ILE A 4 57.59 -27.19 -48.52
C ILE A 4 56.58 -27.28 -47.39
N PHE A 5 56.59 -28.38 -46.65
CA PHE A 5 55.90 -28.51 -45.36
C PHE A 5 56.74 -27.90 -44.24
N ARG A 6 56.33 -26.79 -43.71
CA ARG A 6 56.94 -26.16 -42.53
C ARG A 6 56.31 -26.75 -41.31
N LYS A 7 57.01 -27.55 -40.54
CA LYS A 7 56.61 -28.08 -39.24
C LYS A 7 56.66 -26.93 -38.21
N LEU A 8 55.55 -26.63 -37.67
CA LEU A 8 55.43 -25.75 -36.50
C LEU A 8 55.51 -26.58 -35.24
N PRO A 9 56.34 -26.27 -34.24
CA PRO A 9 56.37 -27.01 -32.99
C PRO A 9 55.14 -26.64 -32.14
N LEU A 10 54.45 -27.67 -31.69
CA LEU A 10 53.34 -27.58 -30.76
C LEU A 10 53.89 -27.24 -29.38
N ALA A 11 53.93 -25.95 -29.04
CA ALA A 11 54.19 -25.52 -27.67
C ALA A 11 52.94 -25.78 -26.86
N LEU A 12 52.99 -26.82 -26.02
CA LEU A 12 51.99 -27.14 -25.02
C LEU A 12 52.00 -26.07 -23.94
N ALA A 13 51.21 -25.03 -24.11
CA ALA A 13 50.95 -24.07 -23.04
C ALA A 13 50.07 -24.77 -22.02
N MET A 14 50.66 -25.28 -20.95
CA MET A 14 49.91 -25.59 -19.71
C MET A 14 49.39 -24.26 -19.14
N LEU A 15 48.15 -23.94 -19.47
CA LEU A 15 47.38 -22.98 -18.69
C LEU A 15 47.16 -23.62 -17.31
N LEU A 16 47.96 -23.18 -16.36
CA LEU A 16 47.62 -23.27 -14.96
C LEU A 16 46.32 -22.47 -14.76
N VAL A 17 45.20 -23.14 -14.83
CA VAL A 17 43.94 -22.65 -14.25
C VAL A 17 44.24 -22.58 -12.75
N ALA A 18 44.73 -21.42 -12.29
CA ALA A 18 44.56 -21.06 -10.89
C ALA A 18 43.06 -20.95 -10.69
N ALA A 19 42.44 -22.05 -10.30
CA ALA A 19 41.14 -21.99 -9.67
C ALA A 19 41.34 -21.05 -8.49
N CYS A 20 40.88 -19.81 -8.60
CA CYS A 20 40.54 -19.02 -7.46
C CYS A 20 39.47 -19.82 -6.75
N ASN A 21 39.92 -20.64 -5.83
CA ASN A 21 39.10 -21.15 -4.76
C ASN A 21 38.92 -19.96 -3.80
N ASP A 22 38.17 -18.95 -4.26
CA ASP A 22 37.48 -18.06 -3.35
C ASP A 22 36.52 -19.01 -2.64
N GLY A 23 37.05 -19.62 -1.57
CA GLY A 23 36.29 -20.46 -0.70
C GLY A 23 34.98 -19.69 -0.44
N ILE A 24 33.87 -20.34 -0.76
CA ILE A 24 32.57 -19.92 -0.27
C ILE A 24 32.84 -19.59 1.19
N LYS A 25 32.90 -18.31 1.53
CA LYS A 25 32.99 -17.89 2.94
C LYS A 25 31.77 -18.50 3.55
N SER A 26 31.97 -19.61 4.27
CA SER A 26 30.87 -20.18 5.06
C SER A 26 30.46 -19.02 5.97
N TYR A 27 29.19 -18.61 5.86
CA TYR A 27 28.63 -17.60 6.77
C TYR A 27 28.45 -18.29 8.12
N ASP A 28 29.57 -18.53 8.81
CA ASP A 28 29.57 -19.13 10.12
C ASP A 28 29.28 -18.06 11.15
N GLY A 29 28.18 -18.19 11.83
CA GLY A 29 27.80 -17.20 12.82
C GLY A 29 26.39 -17.37 13.34
N LEU A 30 26.06 -16.45 14.23
CA LEU A 30 24.75 -16.33 14.84
C LEU A 30 23.90 -15.32 14.04
N TYR A 31 22.62 -15.61 13.88
CA TYR A 31 21.71 -14.78 13.11
C TYR A 31 20.28 -14.89 13.65
N ILE A 32 19.43 -13.93 13.28
CA ILE A 32 17.99 -13.99 13.55
C ILE A 32 17.31 -14.77 12.44
N VAL A 33 16.48 -15.74 12.80
CA VAL A 33 15.70 -16.56 11.85
C VAL A 33 14.76 -15.66 11.04
N GLY A 34 14.74 -15.86 9.72
CA GLY A 34 13.94 -15.05 8.78
C GLY A 34 14.72 -13.90 8.13
N THR A 35 16.01 -13.72 8.47
CA THR A 35 16.86 -12.68 7.86
C THR A 35 17.81 -13.21 6.78
N GLN A 36 17.71 -14.48 6.39
CA GLN A 36 18.63 -15.13 5.43
C GLN A 36 18.38 -14.73 3.97
N GLY A 37 17.31 -14.00 3.70
CA GLY A 37 16.93 -13.51 2.37
C GLY A 37 17.26 -12.04 2.15
N LYS A 38 16.68 -11.49 1.09
CA LYS A 38 16.76 -10.04 0.83
C LYS A 38 15.91 -9.23 1.80
N ASP A 39 14.86 -9.84 2.33
CA ASP A 39 13.91 -9.16 3.20
C ASP A 39 14.23 -9.48 4.66
N VAL A 40 14.79 -8.51 5.35
CA VAL A 40 15.04 -8.58 6.80
C VAL A 40 13.82 -8.16 7.63
N THR A 41 12.64 -8.27 7.04
CA THR A 41 11.37 -7.86 7.64
C THR A 41 10.44 -9.04 7.91
N THR A 42 9.68 -8.95 8.99
CA THR A 42 8.52 -9.80 9.26
C THR A 42 7.32 -8.92 9.61
N THR A 43 6.10 -9.41 9.42
CA THR A 43 4.89 -8.61 9.66
C THR A 43 4.00 -9.26 10.70
N LEU A 44 3.56 -8.46 11.68
CA LEU A 44 2.51 -8.79 12.62
C LEU A 44 1.28 -7.92 12.31
N THR A 45 0.23 -8.55 11.79
CA THR A 45 -1.07 -7.90 11.59
C THR A 45 -1.92 -8.12 12.83
N VAL A 46 -2.29 -7.02 13.49
CA VAL A 46 -3.02 -7.02 14.76
C VAL A 46 -4.49 -6.74 14.50
N ASP A 47 -5.33 -7.72 14.79
CA ASP A 47 -6.79 -7.60 14.73
C ASP A 47 -7.38 -7.29 16.10
N ASP A 48 -6.89 -8.01 17.09
CA ASP A 48 -7.29 -7.86 18.51
C ASP A 48 -6.06 -8.07 19.41
N VAL A 49 -6.18 -7.77 20.68
CA VAL A 49 -5.12 -7.95 21.67
C VAL A 49 -5.49 -9.05 22.68
N PRO A 50 -4.53 -9.89 23.09
CA PRO A 50 -3.13 -9.86 22.71
C PRO A 50 -2.84 -10.52 21.34
N SER A 51 -2.00 -9.88 20.52
CA SER A 51 -1.46 -10.46 19.28
C SER A 51 0.05 -10.56 19.40
N ALA A 52 0.64 -11.69 18.99
CA ALA A 52 2.05 -11.94 19.22
C ALA A 52 2.77 -12.57 18.04
N ILE A 53 4.07 -12.31 17.95
CA ILE A 53 5.01 -12.97 17.04
C ILE A 53 6.26 -13.37 17.82
N ALA A 54 6.81 -14.54 17.52
CA ALA A 54 8.07 -15.00 18.10
C ALA A 54 9.23 -14.82 17.12
N VAL A 55 10.36 -14.34 17.61
CA VAL A 55 11.60 -14.14 16.85
C VAL A 55 12.67 -15.05 17.46
N ASN A 56 13.12 -16.02 16.70
CA ASN A 56 14.16 -16.98 17.12
C ASN A 56 15.55 -16.56 16.63
N VAL A 57 16.57 -17.01 17.34
CA VAL A 57 17.97 -16.92 16.90
C VAL A 57 18.47 -18.31 16.49
N ALA A 58 19.43 -18.32 15.58
CA ALA A 58 20.03 -19.57 15.10
C ALA A 58 21.55 -19.42 14.96
N ALA A 59 22.23 -20.57 14.94
CA ALA A 59 23.63 -20.72 14.61
C ALA A 59 23.78 -21.48 13.28
N SER A 60 24.75 -21.09 12.46
CA SER A 60 25.09 -21.75 11.19
C SER A 60 25.54 -23.20 11.40
N GLU A 61 26.16 -23.49 12.54
CA GLU A 61 26.60 -24.80 12.95
C GLU A 61 25.89 -25.28 14.21
N LEU A 62 25.97 -26.58 14.51
CA LEU A 62 25.49 -27.14 15.78
C LEU A 62 26.24 -26.48 16.95
N ALA A 63 25.51 -25.92 17.88
CA ALA A 63 26.09 -25.38 19.11
C ALA A 63 26.84 -26.49 19.87
N LYS A 64 28.10 -26.29 20.20
CA LYS A 64 28.87 -27.26 20.99
C LYS A 64 28.41 -27.26 22.45
N GLU A 65 28.10 -26.09 22.97
CA GLU A 65 27.57 -25.84 24.30
C GLU A 65 26.37 -24.90 24.21
N ASN A 66 25.75 -24.60 25.34
CA ASN A 66 24.62 -23.67 25.36
C ASN A 66 25.06 -22.26 25.00
N ILE A 67 24.43 -21.65 24.02
CA ILE A 67 24.69 -20.27 23.60
C ILE A 67 23.52 -19.39 24.05
N ASN A 68 23.78 -18.39 24.86
CA ASN A 68 22.76 -17.43 25.27
C ASN A 68 22.88 -16.17 24.41
N VAL A 69 21.79 -15.81 23.76
CA VAL A 69 21.72 -14.66 22.86
C VAL A 69 20.64 -13.69 23.34
N GLU A 70 21.03 -12.44 23.59
CA GLU A 70 20.10 -11.39 24.02
C GLU A 70 19.64 -10.57 22.83
N LEU A 71 18.31 -10.46 22.65
CA LEU A 71 17.68 -9.54 21.71
C LEU A 71 17.17 -8.29 22.43
N LYS A 72 17.38 -7.13 21.81
CA LYS A 72 16.86 -5.83 22.28
C LYS A 72 16.16 -5.09 21.16
N ALA A 73 15.18 -4.26 21.52
CA ALA A 73 14.64 -3.26 20.61
C ALA A 73 15.73 -2.23 20.27
N ALA A 74 15.83 -1.88 19.00
CA ALA A 74 16.80 -0.93 18.44
C ALA A 74 16.08 0.23 17.72
N PRO A 75 15.39 1.11 18.47
CA PRO A 75 14.55 2.18 17.92
C PRO A 75 15.32 3.15 17.02
N GLU A 76 16.62 3.32 17.27
CA GLU A 76 17.52 4.16 16.48
C GLU A 76 17.64 3.72 15.01
N LEU A 77 17.30 2.48 14.70
CA LEU A 77 17.37 1.94 13.33
C LEU A 77 16.14 2.27 12.46
N VAL A 78 15.08 2.83 13.03
CA VAL A 78 13.84 3.13 12.29
C VAL A 78 14.05 4.17 11.19
N GLU A 79 14.79 5.23 11.49
CA GLU A 79 15.04 6.31 10.54
C GLU A 79 15.90 5.84 9.36
N SER A 80 17.00 5.10 9.64
CA SER A 80 17.87 4.54 8.60
C SER A 80 17.14 3.55 7.71
N PHE A 81 16.32 2.66 8.31
CA PHE A 81 15.47 1.73 7.56
C PHE A 81 14.51 2.46 6.63
N ASN A 82 13.80 3.46 7.15
CA ASN A 82 12.86 4.25 6.36
C ASN A 82 13.53 4.92 5.15
N LYS A 83 14.71 5.49 5.37
CA LYS A 83 15.50 6.14 4.31
C LYS A 83 15.96 5.14 3.24
N GLU A 84 16.49 4.00 3.65
CA GLU A 84 17.03 2.97 2.76
C GLU A 84 15.92 2.31 1.91
N HIS A 85 14.78 2.02 2.55
CA HIS A 85 13.68 1.30 1.91
C HIS A 85 12.57 2.22 1.39
N HIS A 86 12.75 3.53 1.41
CA HIS A 86 11.74 4.53 1.00
C HIS A 86 10.39 4.32 1.70
N LYS A 87 10.43 4.15 3.04
CA LYS A 87 9.26 3.95 3.91
C LYS A 87 9.04 5.14 4.83
N ASN A 88 7.83 5.20 5.41
CA ASN A 88 7.43 6.19 6.41
C ASN A 88 6.87 5.50 7.66
N TYR A 89 7.50 4.40 8.06
CA TYR A 89 7.06 3.67 9.24
C TYR A 89 7.37 4.45 10.51
N VAL A 90 6.47 4.37 11.48
CA VAL A 90 6.61 5.02 12.78
C VAL A 90 7.15 4.01 13.78
N LEU A 91 8.00 4.44 14.70
CA LEU A 91 8.45 3.57 15.80
C LEU A 91 7.23 3.07 16.59
N LEU A 92 7.17 1.76 16.84
CA LEU A 92 6.11 1.17 17.66
C LEU A 92 6.14 1.76 19.07
N PRO A 93 5.04 2.36 19.59
CA PRO A 93 5.01 2.97 20.92
C PRO A 93 5.31 1.96 22.01
N LYS A 94 6.10 2.37 23.01
CA LYS A 94 6.52 1.49 24.10
C LYS A 94 5.36 0.89 24.89
N ASP A 95 4.27 1.64 25.02
CA ASP A 95 3.07 1.23 25.75
C ASP A 95 2.16 0.30 24.95
N ALA A 96 2.45 0.13 23.65
CA ALA A 96 1.68 -0.77 22.79
C ALA A 96 2.06 -2.23 22.95
N TYR A 97 3.29 -2.53 23.44
CA TYR A 97 3.83 -3.88 23.40
C TYR A 97 4.60 -4.32 24.64
N LYS A 98 4.77 -5.64 24.73
CA LYS A 98 5.70 -6.30 25.67
C LYS A 98 6.67 -7.17 24.90
N LEU A 99 7.91 -7.26 25.39
CA LEU A 99 8.92 -8.21 24.95
C LEU A 99 9.17 -9.21 26.09
N GLU A 100 9.04 -10.49 25.78
CA GLU A 100 9.32 -11.58 26.72
C GLU A 100 10.39 -12.50 26.13
N ASN A 101 11.10 -13.23 26.97
CA ASN A 101 12.22 -14.08 26.59
C ASN A 101 13.29 -13.34 25.76
N THR A 102 13.70 -12.18 26.22
CA THR A 102 14.71 -11.37 25.50
C THR A 102 16.09 -12.06 25.47
N THR A 103 16.36 -12.95 26.40
CA THR A 103 17.52 -13.84 26.37
C THR A 103 17.07 -15.24 25.97
N GLN A 104 17.56 -15.72 24.83
CA GLN A 104 17.26 -17.02 24.24
C GLN A 104 18.46 -17.94 24.39
N THR A 105 18.21 -19.25 24.52
CA THR A 105 19.28 -20.26 24.59
C THR A 105 19.20 -21.18 23.39
N ILE A 106 20.28 -21.29 22.63
CA ILE A 106 20.51 -22.36 21.68
C ILE A 106 21.21 -23.49 22.47
N MET A 107 20.51 -24.58 22.68
CA MET A 107 21.04 -25.72 23.45
C MET A 107 22.16 -26.42 22.69
N GLY A 108 23.12 -26.94 23.41
CA GLY A 108 24.18 -27.79 22.84
C GLY A 108 23.58 -28.90 21.97
N GLY A 109 24.13 -29.10 20.76
CA GLY A 109 23.61 -30.02 19.76
C GLY A 109 22.43 -29.51 18.95
N LYS A 110 22.04 -28.24 19.10
CA LYS A 110 20.95 -27.58 18.32
C LYS A 110 21.50 -26.46 17.47
N HIS A 111 20.71 -26.06 16.44
CA HIS A 111 20.97 -24.89 15.58
C HIS A 111 20.11 -23.68 15.93
N VAL A 112 18.96 -23.88 16.56
CA VAL A 112 17.97 -22.81 16.78
C VAL A 112 17.57 -22.81 18.25
N SER A 113 17.24 -21.62 18.76
CA SER A 113 16.73 -21.45 20.12
C SER A 113 15.39 -22.16 20.31
N ASP A 114 15.19 -22.80 21.47
CA ASP A 114 13.95 -23.52 21.80
C ASP A 114 12.77 -22.55 21.99
N LYS A 115 13.03 -21.38 22.53
CA LYS A 115 12.04 -20.32 22.74
C LYS A 115 12.55 -19.01 22.17
N GLY A 116 11.76 -18.43 21.26
CA GLY A 116 12.04 -17.11 20.69
C GLY A 116 11.68 -15.96 21.62
N THR A 117 12.23 -14.79 21.34
CA THR A 117 11.75 -13.53 21.93
C THR A 117 10.35 -13.27 21.41
N GLN A 118 9.40 -13.14 22.32
CA GLN A 118 8.02 -12.89 21.99
C GLN A 118 7.71 -11.40 22.05
N LEU A 119 7.34 -10.83 20.90
CA LEU A 119 6.74 -9.51 20.80
C LEU A 119 5.23 -9.68 20.89
N THR A 120 4.61 -9.13 21.94
CA THR A 120 3.16 -9.18 22.14
C THR A 120 2.60 -7.75 22.12
N ILE A 121 1.65 -7.47 21.22
CA ILE A 121 0.87 -6.24 21.26
C ILE A 121 -0.22 -6.40 22.32
N VAL A 122 -0.26 -5.45 23.25
CA VAL A 122 -1.14 -5.51 24.44
C VAL A 122 -2.08 -4.31 24.56
N ASN A 123 -1.83 -3.24 23.80
CA ASN A 123 -2.61 -2.02 23.88
C ASN A 123 -2.75 -1.35 22.52
N LEU A 124 -3.96 -1.41 21.94
CA LEU A 124 -4.27 -0.77 20.67
C LEU A 124 -4.50 0.74 20.80
N GLU A 125 -4.89 1.24 21.96
CA GLU A 125 -5.12 2.68 22.17
C GLU A 125 -3.82 3.51 22.05
N ALA A 126 -2.68 2.88 22.31
CA ALA A 126 -1.37 3.49 22.08
C ALA A 126 -0.98 3.58 20.59
N MET A 127 -1.75 2.93 19.72
CA MET A 127 -1.50 2.88 18.27
C MET A 127 -2.53 3.74 17.53
N ARG A 128 -2.06 4.54 16.57
CA ARG A 128 -2.96 5.32 15.71
C ARG A 128 -3.49 4.41 14.60
N PRO A 129 -4.79 4.37 14.36
CA PRO A 129 -5.36 3.64 13.24
C PRO A 129 -4.70 4.03 11.90
N GLY A 130 -4.47 3.06 11.03
CA GLY A 130 -3.88 3.27 9.71
C GLY A 130 -2.40 3.59 9.67
N THR A 131 -1.75 3.67 10.83
CA THR A 131 -0.30 3.85 10.91
C THR A 131 0.40 2.49 10.83
N THR A 132 1.39 2.39 9.97
CA THR A 132 2.31 1.24 9.96
C THR A 132 3.46 1.51 10.90
N TYR A 133 3.65 0.63 11.86
CA TYR A 133 4.70 0.72 12.85
C TYR A 133 5.86 -0.21 12.53
N LEU A 134 7.04 0.11 13.06
CA LEU A 134 8.25 -0.68 12.93
C LEU A 134 8.89 -0.85 14.30
N LEU A 135 9.25 -2.09 14.62
CA LEU A 135 10.09 -2.40 15.79
C LEU A 135 11.30 -3.23 15.33
N PRO A 136 12.49 -2.62 15.20
CA PRO A 136 13.71 -3.38 14.98
C PRO A 136 14.09 -4.16 16.25
N LEU A 137 14.40 -5.45 16.10
CA LEU A 137 14.94 -6.30 17.15
C LEU A 137 16.33 -6.76 16.73
N SER A 138 17.34 -6.45 17.54
CA SER A 138 18.76 -6.73 17.24
C SER A 138 19.39 -7.65 18.28
N ILE A 139 20.32 -8.49 17.84
CA ILE A 139 21.22 -9.23 18.73
C ILE A 139 22.14 -8.21 19.44
N ALA A 140 21.96 -8.08 20.74
CA ALA A 140 22.68 -7.14 21.57
C ALA A 140 23.88 -7.76 22.27
N ASN A 141 23.76 -9.02 22.70
CA ASN A 141 24.81 -9.73 23.45
C ASN A 141 24.78 -11.24 23.15
N VAL A 142 25.93 -11.85 23.18
CA VAL A 142 26.14 -13.30 23.02
C VAL A 142 27.06 -13.80 24.13
N GLN A 143 26.71 -14.92 24.76
CA GLN A 143 27.49 -15.59 25.77
C GLN A 143 27.54 -17.11 25.51
N GLY A 144 28.66 -17.74 25.79
CA GLY A 144 28.84 -19.20 25.62
C GLY A 144 29.26 -19.61 24.20
N SER A 145 29.70 -18.67 23.36
CA SER A 145 30.24 -18.96 22.03
C SER A 145 31.12 -17.81 21.52
N ASP A 146 32.16 -18.17 20.79
CA ASP A 146 33.04 -17.26 20.05
C ASP A 146 32.52 -17.04 18.58
N MET A 147 31.38 -17.64 18.21
CA MET A 147 30.79 -17.45 16.89
C MET A 147 30.46 -15.96 16.69
N PRO A 148 30.90 -15.36 15.57
CA PRO A 148 30.53 -13.99 15.25
C PRO A 148 29.02 -13.86 14.98
N VAL A 149 28.47 -12.68 15.19
CA VAL A 149 27.12 -12.37 14.70
C VAL A 149 27.22 -11.96 13.23
N ILE A 150 26.41 -12.56 12.38
CA ILE A 150 26.32 -12.17 10.97
C ILE A 150 25.64 -10.81 10.88
N GLU A 151 26.41 -9.75 10.56
CA GLU A 151 25.92 -8.36 10.61
C GLU A 151 24.70 -8.10 9.71
N ALA A 152 24.65 -8.68 8.52
CA ALA A 152 23.50 -8.56 7.63
C ALA A 152 22.23 -9.23 8.19
N SER A 153 22.36 -10.08 9.21
CA SER A 153 21.29 -10.84 9.84
C SER A 153 21.18 -10.59 11.36
N ARG A 154 21.86 -9.53 11.83
CA ARG A 154 21.84 -9.09 13.23
C ARG A 154 20.49 -8.56 13.66
N THR A 155 19.74 -7.96 12.73
CA THR A 155 18.48 -7.25 13.02
C THR A 155 17.36 -7.78 12.16
N ILE A 156 16.20 -8.01 12.77
CA ILE A 156 14.94 -8.21 12.09
C ILE A 156 14.02 -7.01 12.35
N TYR A 157 13.37 -6.54 11.32
CA TYR A 157 12.45 -5.42 11.38
C TYR A 157 11.02 -5.92 11.44
N VAL A 158 10.39 -5.84 12.60
CA VAL A 158 8.99 -6.26 12.76
C VAL A 158 8.08 -5.11 12.36
N VAL A 159 7.41 -5.29 11.22
CA VAL A 159 6.37 -4.37 10.75
C VAL A 159 5.06 -4.72 11.44
N VAL A 160 4.42 -3.74 12.10
CA VAL A 160 3.18 -3.95 12.83
C VAL A 160 2.07 -3.10 12.21
N ASN A 161 1.02 -3.77 11.75
CA ASN A 161 -0.17 -3.16 11.17
C ASN A 161 -1.40 -3.48 12.00
N GLN A 162 -2.25 -2.48 12.24
CA GLN A 162 -3.56 -2.71 12.85
C GLN A 162 -4.62 -2.95 11.77
N VAL A 163 -5.44 -3.98 11.94
CA VAL A 163 -6.63 -4.17 11.12
C VAL A 163 -7.67 -3.12 11.51
N ILE A 164 -8.13 -2.37 10.52
CA ILE A 164 -9.23 -1.43 10.68
C ILE A 164 -10.49 -2.08 10.15
N VAL A 165 -11.49 -2.22 11.01
CA VAL A 165 -12.82 -2.67 10.62
C VAL A 165 -13.69 -1.44 10.40
N THR A 166 -14.29 -1.34 9.22
CA THR A 166 -15.06 -0.18 8.78
C THR A 166 -16.32 -0.63 8.04
N LYS A 167 -17.05 0.31 7.45
CA LYS A 167 -18.12 0.06 6.50
C LYS A 167 -17.73 0.52 5.11
N ALA A 168 -18.56 0.21 4.13
CA ALA A 168 -18.44 0.73 2.79
C ALA A 168 -19.83 1.02 2.21
N ALA A 169 -19.94 2.07 1.40
CA ALA A 169 -21.19 2.35 0.70
C ALA A 169 -21.51 1.26 -0.32
N ASP A 170 -22.75 0.81 -0.33
CA ASP A 170 -23.25 -0.15 -1.30
C ASP A 170 -23.81 0.58 -2.53
N LEU A 171 -23.02 0.57 -3.60
CA LEU A 171 -23.39 1.12 -4.91
C LEU A 171 -23.79 0.04 -5.92
N ASN A 172 -24.14 -1.14 -5.44
CA ASN A 172 -24.41 -2.32 -6.24
C ASN A 172 -25.77 -2.29 -6.94
N ARG A 173 -26.23 -1.12 -7.35
CA ARG A 173 -27.46 -0.89 -8.12
C ARG A 173 -27.29 0.33 -9.01
N SER A 174 -27.85 0.31 -10.20
CA SER A 174 -27.92 1.48 -11.08
C SER A 174 -28.58 2.67 -10.38
N TRP A 175 -28.16 3.87 -10.73
CA TRP A 175 -28.65 5.13 -10.14
C TRP A 175 -28.46 5.25 -8.63
N ARG A 176 -27.36 4.69 -8.11
CA ARG A 176 -26.89 4.85 -6.75
C ARG A 176 -25.47 5.38 -6.79
N PHE A 177 -25.28 6.60 -6.35
CA PHE A 177 -23.97 7.25 -6.36
C PHE A 177 -23.94 8.42 -5.38
N TYR A 178 -22.75 8.94 -5.17
CA TYR A 178 -22.56 10.18 -4.42
C TYR A 178 -21.98 11.25 -5.33
N TYR A 179 -22.19 12.52 -4.94
CA TYR A 179 -21.57 13.66 -5.59
C TYR A 179 -21.11 14.69 -4.57
N ALA A 180 -20.02 15.38 -4.86
CA ALA A 180 -19.53 16.51 -4.09
C ALA A 180 -19.47 17.77 -4.97
N ASP A 181 -19.80 18.91 -4.37
CA ASP A 181 -19.78 20.19 -5.03
C ASP A 181 -18.51 20.96 -4.64
N PHE A 182 -17.60 21.11 -5.58
CA PHE A 182 -16.37 21.88 -5.46
C PHE A 182 -16.46 23.26 -6.12
N SER A 183 -17.63 23.71 -6.59
CA SER A 183 -17.83 24.97 -7.30
C SER A 183 -17.59 26.20 -6.42
N ASN A 184 -17.80 26.06 -5.13
CA ASN A 184 -17.50 27.09 -4.16
C ASN A 184 -16.20 26.72 -3.44
N ASN A 185 -15.16 27.54 -3.59
CA ASN A 185 -13.94 27.36 -2.82
C ASN A 185 -14.26 27.31 -1.33
N LYS A 186 -14.19 26.12 -0.76
CA LYS A 186 -14.34 25.89 0.67
C LYS A 186 -12.98 25.51 1.25
N GLY A 187 -12.78 25.87 2.48
CA GLY A 187 -11.50 25.65 3.13
C GLY A 187 -10.37 26.47 2.49
N ARG A 188 -9.18 25.91 2.48
CA ARG A 188 -7.94 26.59 2.09
C ARG A 188 -7.47 26.28 0.65
N PHE A 189 -8.26 25.52 -0.11
CA PHE A 189 -7.86 25.03 -1.43
C PHE A 189 -8.56 25.81 -2.55
N ASP A 190 -7.81 26.19 -3.57
CA ASP A 190 -8.38 26.69 -4.83
C ASP A 190 -8.79 25.50 -5.70
N THR A 191 -10.06 25.10 -5.58
CA THR A 191 -10.64 23.97 -6.30
C THR A 191 -10.85 24.22 -7.79
N HIS A 192 -10.69 25.47 -8.25
CA HIS A 192 -10.80 25.84 -9.67
C HIS A 192 -9.48 25.70 -10.44
N ALA A 193 -8.33 25.73 -9.74
CA ALA A 193 -7.03 25.72 -10.39
C ALA A 193 -5.96 24.96 -9.58
N MET A 194 -6.18 23.67 -9.36
CA MET A 194 -5.26 22.83 -8.59
C MET A 194 -4.02 22.46 -9.41
N LYS A 195 -2.83 22.79 -8.92
CA LYS A 195 -1.55 22.46 -9.56
C LYS A 195 -1.22 20.99 -9.58
N SER A 196 -1.60 20.29 -8.54
CA SER A 196 -1.46 18.82 -8.45
C SER A 196 -2.69 18.27 -7.76
N VAL A 197 -3.11 17.06 -8.18
CA VAL A 197 -4.31 16.39 -7.66
C VAL A 197 -4.05 14.91 -7.57
N THR A 198 -4.52 14.31 -6.48
CA THR A 198 -4.64 12.86 -6.39
C THR A 198 -6.07 12.51 -6.01
N PHE A 199 -6.69 11.60 -6.76
CA PHE A 199 -7.92 10.92 -6.36
C PHE A 199 -7.58 9.48 -6.00
N GLU A 200 -8.11 9.02 -4.88
CA GLU A 200 -7.94 7.63 -4.47
C GLU A 200 -9.19 7.11 -3.78
N ALA A 201 -9.48 5.84 -3.99
CA ALA A 201 -10.56 5.14 -3.31
C ALA A 201 -10.23 3.66 -3.14
N ARG A 202 -10.75 3.06 -2.08
CA ARG A 202 -10.76 1.61 -1.91
C ARG A 202 -12.10 1.09 -2.40
N VAL A 203 -12.09 0.20 -3.39
CA VAL A 203 -13.28 -0.30 -4.04
C VAL A 203 -13.28 -1.83 -4.14
N ARG A 204 -14.48 -2.40 -4.24
CA ARG A 204 -14.69 -3.82 -4.56
C ARG A 204 -15.79 -3.90 -5.60
N PHE A 205 -15.44 -4.30 -6.81
CA PHE A 205 -16.42 -4.55 -7.86
C PHE A 205 -17.10 -5.88 -7.61
N LYS A 206 -18.44 -5.91 -7.63
CA LYS A 206 -19.20 -7.13 -7.33
C LYS A 206 -18.93 -8.23 -8.32
N LYS A 207 -19.14 -7.95 -9.58
CA LYS A 207 -18.86 -8.81 -10.71
C LYS A 207 -18.87 -7.96 -11.97
N MET A 208 -17.73 -7.80 -12.56
CA MET A 208 -17.61 -7.17 -13.87
C MET A 208 -17.91 -8.25 -14.91
N ASP A 209 -19.20 -8.37 -15.27
CA ASP A 209 -19.74 -9.49 -16.04
C ASP A 209 -19.22 -9.53 -17.47
N ALA A 210 -18.87 -10.74 -17.92
CA ALA A 210 -18.50 -11.05 -19.29
C ALA A 210 -19.59 -10.72 -20.33
N ASN A 211 -20.84 -10.62 -19.91
CA ASN A 211 -21.99 -10.31 -20.77
C ASN A 211 -22.53 -8.88 -20.52
N SER A 212 -21.83 -8.07 -19.75
CA SER A 212 -22.26 -6.72 -19.45
C SER A 212 -22.29 -5.86 -20.71
N ARG A 213 -23.41 -5.18 -20.95
CA ARG A 213 -23.52 -4.12 -21.96
C ARG A 213 -22.96 -2.78 -21.47
N LYS A 214 -22.37 -2.75 -20.27
CA LYS A 214 -21.80 -1.55 -19.70
C LYS A 214 -20.56 -1.10 -20.46
N TRP A 215 -20.45 0.18 -20.64
CA TRP A 215 -19.28 0.84 -21.22
C TRP A 215 -18.10 0.85 -20.26
N CYS A 216 -18.39 1.14 -19.02
CA CYS A 216 -17.40 1.19 -17.95
C CYS A 216 -18.11 1.19 -16.60
N TYR A 217 -17.31 1.06 -15.53
CA TYR A 217 -17.72 1.26 -14.15
C TYR A 217 -16.94 2.47 -13.62
N SER A 218 -17.65 3.57 -13.33
CA SER A 218 -17.00 4.79 -12.85
C SER A 218 -16.75 4.72 -11.36
N VAL A 219 -15.55 5.07 -10.94
CA VAL A 219 -15.15 5.07 -9.53
C VAL A 219 -15.34 6.45 -8.93
N MET A 220 -14.62 7.46 -9.43
CA MET A 220 -14.75 8.84 -8.96
C MET A 220 -14.09 9.84 -9.90
N GLY A 221 -14.57 11.08 -9.85
CA GLY A 221 -13.97 12.20 -10.59
C GLY A 221 -14.97 12.98 -11.41
N LEU A 222 -14.44 13.73 -12.38
CA LEU A 222 -15.21 14.54 -13.34
C LEU A 222 -14.96 13.99 -14.74
N GLU A 223 -16.04 13.62 -15.42
CA GLU A 223 -16.00 13.14 -16.81
C GLU A 223 -15.34 14.19 -17.71
N GLU A 224 -14.58 13.75 -18.72
CA GLU A 224 -13.83 14.57 -19.67
C GLU A 224 -12.76 15.50 -19.04
N ASN A 225 -12.51 15.36 -17.75
CA ASN A 225 -11.48 16.15 -17.06
C ASN A 225 -10.46 15.24 -16.37
N LEU A 226 -10.85 14.59 -15.29
CA LEU A 226 -10.04 13.62 -14.57
C LEU A 226 -11.01 12.64 -13.89
N CYS A 227 -11.21 11.47 -14.46
CA CYS A 227 -12.17 10.48 -13.97
C CYS A 227 -11.54 9.09 -13.88
N LEU A 228 -11.51 8.53 -12.67
CA LEU A 228 -11.17 7.12 -12.47
C LEU A 228 -12.35 6.25 -12.84
N ARG A 229 -12.18 5.38 -13.83
CA ARG A 229 -13.19 4.45 -14.31
C ARG A 229 -12.53 3.17 -14.82
N THR A 230 -13.31 2.20 -15.23
CA THR A 230 -12.80 1.02 -15.92
C THR A 230 -12.84 1.22 -17.45
N ALA A 231 -12.00 0.47 -18.15
CA ALA A 231 -12.00 0.34 -19.59
C ALA A 231 -11.86 -1.13 -19.98
N GLY A 232 -12.02 -1.42 -21.28
CA GLY A 232 -11.94 -2.78 -21.78
C GLY A 232 -13.31 -3.44 -21.79
N GLY A 233 -13.36 -4.68 -21.45
CA GLY A 233 -14.60 -5.46 -21.46
C GLY A 233 -14.36 -6.92 -21.10
N PRO A 234 -15.41 -7.72 -21.29
CA PRO A 234 -15.39 -9.12 -20.85
C PRO A 234 -14.32 -9.99 -21.49
N ALA A 235 -13.98 -9.72 -22.76
CA ALA A 235 -13.03 -10.55 -23.50
C ALA A 235 -11.58 -10.36 -23.03
N ASP A 236 -11.20 -9.11 -22.73
CA ASP A 236 -9.82 -8.74 -22.37
C ASP A 236 -9.64 -8.46 -20.88
N GLY A 237 -10.72 -8.56 -20.11
CA GLY A 237 -10.80 -8.13 -18.73
C GLY A 237 -10.94 -6.61 -18.58
N TRP A 238 -11.41 -6.20 -17.42
CA TRP A 238 -11.59 -4.79 -17.10
C TRP A 238 -10.29 -4.21 -16.57
N LYS A 239 -9.83 -3.12 -17.16
CA LYS A 239 -8.65 -2.36 -16.73
C LYS A 239 -9.05 -1.08 -16.01
N LEU A 240 -8.19 -0.57 -15.14
CA LEU A 240 -8.33 0.78 -14.64
C LEU A 240 -8.02 1.77 -15.75
N GLN A 241 -8.89 2.76 -15.95
CA GLN A 241 -8.69 3.84 -16.90
C GLN A 241 -8.76 5.19 -16.17
N LEU A 242 -7.88 6.09 -16.53
CA LEU A 242 -8.06 7.50 -16.29
C LEU A 242 -8.74 8.11 -17.52
N GLY A 243 -10.03 8.39 -17.38
CA GLY A 243 -10.85 9.00 -18.42
C GLY A 243 -10.63 10.51 -18.45
N ASP A 244 -10.07 10.98 -19.53
CA ASP A 244 -9.92 12.38 -19.90
C ASP A 244 -9.66 12.45 -21.42
N PRO A 245 -9.42 13.64 -22.02
CA PRO A 245 -9.15 13.72 -23.46
C PRO A 245 -8.01 12.84 -23.96
N ASN A 246 -7.04 12.50 -23.09
CA ASN A 246 -5.91 11.62 -23.38
C ASN A 246 -5.89 10.48 -22.36
N HIS A 247 -6.92 9.61 -22.42
CA HIS A 247 -7.05 8.50 -21.48
C HIS A 247 -5.86 7.54 -21.51
N ILE A 248 -5.59 6.93 -20.36
CA ILE A 248 -4.61 5.85 -20.20
C ILE A 248 -5.24 4.69 -19.45
N ASP A 249 -4.84 3.49 -19.85
CA ASP A 249 -5.32 2.23 -19.27
C ASP A 249 -4.22 1.56 -18.46
N SER A 250 -4.63 0.83 -17.41
CA SER A 250 -3.70 0.05 -16.61
C SER A 250 -3.10 -1.12 -17.41
N ARG A 251 -1.88 -1.49 -17.04
CA ARG A 251 -1.26 -2.72 -17.51
C ARG A 251 -2.05 -3.94 -17.04
N ASP A 252 -2.37 -3.98 -15.75
CA ASP A 252 -3.00 -5.11 -15.10
C ASP A 252 -4.53 -5.00 -15.14
N VAL A 253 -5.19 -6.16 -15.15
CA VAL A 253 -6.64 -6.30 -15.08
C VAL A 253 -7.12 -6.16 -13.64
N LEU A 254 -8.24 -5.50 -13.45
CA LEU A 254 -8.87 -5.34 -12.13
C LEU A 254 -9.46 -6.67 -11.64
N PRO A 255 -9.28 -7.01 -10.37
CA PRO A 255 -9.87 -8.22 -9.80
C PRO A 255 -11.38 -8.08 -9.62
N ASN A 256 -12.10 -9.16 -9.85
CA ASN A 256 -13.50 -9.28 -9.46
C ASN A 256 -13.62 -9.67 -8.00
N ASP A 257 -14.60 -9.08 -7.32
CA ASP A 257 -15.03 -9.44 -5.97
C ASP A 257 -13.91 -9.43 -4.91
N LYS A 258 -12.92 -8.56 -5.11
CA LYS A 258 -11.82 -8.30 -4.17
C LYS A 258 -11.67 -6.81 -3.95
N TRP A 259 -11.31 -6.44 -2.73
CA TRP A 259 -10.96 -5.06 -2.44
C TRP A 259 -9.67 -4.67 -3.15
N VAL A 260 -9.68 -3.50 -3.75
CA VAL A 260 -8.53 -2.92 -4.45
C VAL A 260 -8.49 -1.43 -4.17
N HIS A 261 -7.29 -0.90 -3.96
CA HIS A 261 -7.06 0.53 -3.85
C HIS A 261 -6.69 1.07 -5.23
N LEU A 262 -7.43 2.04 -5.70
CA LEU A 262 -7.26 2.68 -7.00
C LEU A 262 -6.90 4.15 -6.80
N ALA A 263 -5.93 4.64 -7.55
CA ALA A 263 -5.57 6.05 -7.52
C ALA A 263 -5.20 6.58 -8.90
N CYS A 264 -5.50 7.86 -9.12
CA CYS A 264 -4.88 8.67 -10.17
C CYS A 264 -4.16 9.86 -9.57
N VAL A 265 -3.06 10.22 -10.18
CA VAL A 265 -2.23 11.36 -9.80
C VAL A 265 -2.02 12.24 -11.00
N TYR A 266 -2.34 13.52 -10.87
CA TYR A 266 -1.96 14.57 -11.79
C TYR A 266 -0.89 15.44 -11.12
N ASN A 267 0.23 15.65 -11.81
CA ASN A 267 1.32 16.51 -11.36
C ASN A 267 1.58 17.60 -12.40
N GLY A 268 1.07 18.79 -12.16
CA GLY A 268 1.23 19.93 -13.07
C GLY A 268 2.65 20.51 -13.11
N GLU A 269 3.50 20.23 -12.13
CA GLU A 269 4.91 20.65 -12.13
C GLU A 269 5.71 19.84 -13.16
N THR A 270 5.49 18.53 -13.19
CA THR A 270 6.16 17.64 -14.16
C THR A 270 5.40 17.52 -15.48
N GLY A 271 4.14 17.96 -15.53
CA GLY A 271 3.25 17.77 -16.68
C GLY A 271 2.95 16.29 -16.95
N LYS A 272 2.79 15.50 -15.89
CA LYS A 272 2.52 14.07 -15.99
C LYS A 272 1.28 13.67 -15.20
N LYS A 273 0.63 12.60 -15.64
CA LYS A 273 -0.42 11.91 -14.92
C LYS A 273 -0.15 10.41 -14.85
N TYR A 274 -0.63 9.80 -13.77
CA TYR A 274 -0.33 8.41 -13.41
C TYR A 274 -1.57 7.71 -12.91
N ILE A 275 -1.66 6.40 -13.09
CA ILE A 275 -2.64 5.53 -12.44
C ILE A 275 -1.95 4.43 -11.65
N TYR A 276 -2.56 4.09 -10.51
CA TYR A 276 -2.04 3.10 -9.56
C TYR A 276 -3.10 2.11 -9.16
N ILE A 277 -2.70 0.84 -9.00
CA ILE A 277 -3.48 -0.23 -8.38
C ILE A 277 -2.68 -0.72 -7.17
N ASN A 278 -3.26 -0.66 -5.97
CA ASN A 278 -2.62 -1.03 -4.70
C ASN A 278 -1.24 -0.36 -4.48
N GLY A 279 -1.11 0.90 -4.90
CA GLY A 279 0.13 1.67 -4.83
C GLY A 279 1.20 1.27 -5.85
N GLU A 280 0.90 0.36 -6.78
CA GLU A 280 1.79 0.00 -7.88
C GLU A 280 1.46 0.78 -9.14
N LEU A 281 2.46 1.44 -9.71
CA LEU A 281 2.32 2.21 -10.94
C LEU A 281 1.88 1.29 -12.09
N GLN A 282 0.80 1.64 -12.74
CA GLN A 282 0.21 0.89 -13.85
C GLN A 282 0.48 1.52 -15.20
N ALA A 283 0.36 2.83 -15.29
CA ALA A 283 0.65 3.59 -16.49
C ALA A 283 0.93 5.06 -16.15
N GLU A 284 1.67 5.72 -17.03
CA GLU A 284 1.90 7.16 -16.99
C GLU A 284 1.81 7.77 -18.40
N THR A 285 1.45 9.06 -18.47
CA THR A 285 1.51 9.84 -19.70
C THR A 285 1.73 11.31 -19.39
N THR A 286 2.05 12.09 -20.41
CA THR A 286 2.18 13.55 -20.30
C THR A 286 0.82 14.22 -20.36
N ASP A 287 0.71 15.38 -19.69
CA ASP A 287 -0.45 16.25 -19.70
C ASP A 287 0.01 17.69 -19.81
N SER A 288 -0.43 18.40 -20.82
CA SER A 288 -0.03 19.79 -21.08
C SER A 288 -0.73 20.81 -20.20
N ARG A 289 -1.80 20.43 -19.52
CA ARG A 289 -2.51 21.31 -18.58
C ARG A 289 -1.56 21.74 -17.46
N LYS A 290 -1.77 22.89 -16.89
CA LYS A 290 -1.01 23.40 -15.76
C LYS A 290 -1.76 23.27 -14.45
N THR A 291 -3.06 23.16 -14.53
CA THR A 291 -3.98 23.01 -13.40
C THR A 291 -5.16 22.13 -13.79
N ILE A 292 -5.77 21.52 -12.78
CA ILE A 292 -7.04 20.80 -12.88
C ILE A 292 -8.09 21.54 -12.06
N SER A 293 -9.29 21.72 -12.62
CA SER A 293 -10.45 22.19 -11.88
C SER A 293 -11.23 21.01 -11.33
N LEU A 294 -11.56 21.02 -10.04
CA LEU A 294 -12.53 20.11 -9.44
C LEU A 294 -13.96 20.66 -9.51
N ALA A 295 -14.11 21.92 -9.85
CA ALA A 295 -15.36 22.67 -9.85
C ALA A 295 -16.05 22.66 -11.21
N LYS A 296 -15.35 22.26 -12.28
CA LYS A 296 -15.87 22.32 -13.64
C LYS A 296 -15.38 21.14 -14.46
N ALA A 297 -16.29 20.33 -14.94
CA ALA A 297 -16.02 19.34 -15.96
C ALA A 297 -15.93 20.00 -17.34
N TYR A 298 -15.11 19.44 -18.21
CA TYR A 298 -15.05 19.87 -19.59
C TYR A 298 -16.32 19.35 -20.30
N GLY A 299 -17.30 20.22 -20.40
CA GLY A 299 -18.45 20.03 -21.31
C GLY A 299 -19.75 19.53 -20.73
N GLN A 300 -19.94 18.94 -19.56
CA GLN A 300 -21.26 18.45 -19.18
C GLN A 300 -21.64 18.51 -17.70
N ASN A 301 -21.01 18.16 -16.71
CA ASN A 301 -21.51 18.20 -15.34
C ASN A 301 -20.50 18.81 -14.37
N ASP A 302 -20.92 19.85 -13.70
CA ASP A 302 -20.07 20.59 -12.75
C ASP A 302 -19.93 19.90 -11.39
N LEU A 303 -20.26 18.62 -11.29
CA LEU A 303 -20.22 17.86 -10.04
C LEU A 303 -19.16 16.75 -10.09
N PHE A 304 -18.46 16.63 -8.99
CA PHE A 304 -17.55 15.53 -8.75
C PHE A 304 -18.34 14.30 -8.29
N TYR A 305 -18.31 13.24 -9.07
CA TYR A 305 -19.07 12.02 -8.78
C TYR A 305 -18.22 10.95 -8.10
N ILE A 306 -18.88 10.09 -7.30
CA ILE A 306 -18.34 8.87 -6.71
C ILE A 306 -19.33 7.75 -7.02
N GLY A 307 -18.87 6.77 -7.80
CA GLY A 307 -19.70 5.67 -8.27
C GLY A 307 -20.51 5.95 -9.55
N GLN A 308 -20.27 7.08 -10.18
CA GLN A 308 -20.94 7.52 -11.42
C GLN A 308 -20.03 8.41 -12.25
N SER A 309 -20.39 8.60 -13.52
CA SER A 309 -19.89 9.67 -14.39
C SER A 309 -21.02 10.15 -15.33
N ALA A 310 -20.81 10.24 -16.61
CA ALA A 310 -21.74 10.91 -17.56
C ALA A 310 -23.15 10.31 -17.66
N SER A 311 -23.35 9.01 -17.42
CA SER A 311 -24.64 8.32 -17.65
C SER A 311 -24.81 7.10 -16.72
N ASP A 312 -26.03 6.58 -16.65
CA ASP A 312 -26.39 5.44 -15.80
C ASP A 312 -25.74 4.11 -16.18
N ASP A 313 -25.42 3.92 -17.43
CA ASP A 313 -24.67 2.77 -17.92
C ASP A 313 -23.20 2.77 -17.46
N ARG A 314 -22.75 3.86 -16.83
CA ARG A 314 -21.42 4.02 -16.22
C ARG A 314 -21.43 3.95 -14.69
N CYS A 315 -22.58 3.68 -14.07
CA CYS A 315 -22.65 3.49 -12.62
C CYS A 315 -21.74 2.35 -12.17
N MET A 316 -21.06 2.57 -11.06
CA MET A 316 -20.33 1.49 -10.36
C MET A 316 -21.31 0.41 -9.90
N GLU A 317 -20.90 -0.85 -9.94
CA GLU A 317 -21.57 -1.97 -9.30
C GLU A 317 -20.64 -2.62 -8.30
N GLY A 318 -20.80 -2.25 -7.04
CA GLY A 318 -19.90 -2.72 -5.99
C GLY A 318 -19.95 -1.84 -4.74
N TRP A 319 -18.85 -1.78 -4.07
CA TRP A 319 -18.71 -1.07 -2.81
C TRP A 319 -17.55 -0.08 -2.86
N VAL A 320 -17.70 1.06 -2.21
CA VAL A 320 -16.66 2.09 -2.10
C VAL A 320 -16.41 2.46 -0.64
N SER A 321 -15.16 2.64 -0.31
CA SER A 321 -14.67 3.07 0.99
C SER A 321 -13.44 3.94 0.80
N GLU A 322 -13.08 4.73 1.84
CA GLU A 322 -11.82 5.47 1.87
C GLU A 322 -11.57 6.37 0.64
N ALA A 323 -12.63 7.01 0.10
CA ALA A 323 -12.47 7.92 -1.02
C ALA A 323 -11.88 9.27 -0.58
N ARG A 324 -10.86 9.73 -1.28
CA ARG A 324 -10.07 10.92 -0.91
C ARG A 324 -9.68 11.73 -2.13
N VAL A 325 -9.58 13.04 -1.90
CA VAL A 325 -9.06 14.01 -2.86
C VAL A 325 -7.93 14.80 -2.18
N TRP A 326 -6.79 14.89 -2.86
CA TRP A 326 -5.60 15.58 -2.37
C TRP A 326 -5.17 16.70 -3.31
N ALA A 327 -4.64 17.78 -2.75
CA ALA A 327 -4.01 18.91 -3.46
C ALA A 327 -2.51 18.69 -3.71
N THR A 328 -2.08 17.45 -3.82
CA THR A 328 -0.68 17.08 -4.04
C THR A 328 -0.60 15.85 -4.95
N ALA A 329 0.54 15.69 -5.61
CA ALA A 329 0.88 14.48 -6.34
C ALA A 329 1.46 13.44 -5.37
N ARG A 330 0.64 12.49 -4.90
CA ARG A 330 1.06 11.45 -3.97
C ARG A 330 2.00 10.45 -4.65
N THR A 331 2.99 10.02 -3.90
CA THR A 331 3.94 8.98 -4.32
C THR A 331 3.34 7.58 -4.22
N ALA A 332 3.91 6.62 -4.95
CA ALA A 332 3.56 5.20 -4.85
C ALA A 332 3.64 4.68 -3.40
N ALA A 333 4.68 5.09 -2.65
CA ALA A 333 4.85 4.69 -1.26
C ALA A 333 3.73 5.23 -0.34
N GLU A 334 3.33 6.49 -0.50
CA GLU A 334 2.21 7.06 0.24
C GLU A 334 0.89 6.37 -0.09
N LEU A 335 0.63 6.09 -1.37
CA LEU A 335 -0.56 5.37 -1.81
C LEU A 335 -0.61 3.94 -1.25
N LYS A 336 0.54 3.24 -1.23
CA LYS A 336 0.65 1.88 -0.72
C LYS A 336 0.49 1.80 0.81
N ASN A 337 1.04 2.76 1.53
CA ASN A 337 1.08 2.73 2.99
C ASN A 337 -0.19 3.29 3.65
N ASN A 338 -1.04 4.02 2.92
CA ASN A 338 -2.19 4.71 3.48
C ASN A 338 -3.55 4.20 2.93
N VAL A 339 -3.61 2.95 2.51
CA VAL A 339 -4.83 2.37 1.91
C VAL A 339 -6.02 2.39 2.86
N CYS A 340 -5.79 2.05 4.12
CA CYS A 340 -6.86 1.77 5.08
C CYS A 340 -7.36 2.99 5.85
N TRP A 341 -6.54 4.01 5.98
CA TRP A 341 -6.84 5.22 6.73
C TRP A 341 -5.79 6.31 6.46
N VAL A 342 -6.20 7.56 6.60
CA VAL A 342 -5.32 8.73 6.65
C VAL A 342 -5.79 9.65 7.75
N ASP A 343 -4.87 10.46 8.31
CA ASP A 343 -5.24 11.51 9.25
C ASP A 343 -6.09 12.57 8.52
N PRO A 344 -7.35 12.80 8.94
CA PRO A 344 -8.22 13.78 8.31
C PRO A 344 -7.65 15.22 8.36
N THR A 345 -6.71 15.49 9.27
CA THR A 345 -6.06 16.80 9.41
C THR A 345 -4.83 16.96 8.51
N SER A 346 -4.53 15.97 7.66
CA SER A 346 -3.39 16.01 6.74
C SER A 346 -3.38 17.27 5.89
N LYS A 347 -2.19 17.90 5.76
CA LYS A 347 -2.01 19.23 5.20
C LYS A 347 -2.64 19.41 3.81
N ASP A 348 -2.47 18.45 2.92
CA ASP A 348 -2.87 18.57 1.52
C ASP A 348 -4.13 17.75 1.19
N LEU A 349 -4.85 17.28 2.22
CA LEU A 349 -6.10 16.54 2.07
C LEU A 349 -7.25 17.52 1.86
N VAL A 350 -7.89 17.47 0.69
CA VAL A 350 -8.98 18.36 0.29
C VAL A 350 -10.32 17.85 0.79
N ALA A 351 -10.59 16.57 0.58
CA ALA A 351 -11.82 15.90 1.02
C ALA A 351 -11.55 14.42 1.34
N TYR A 352 -12.27 13.90 2.33
CA TYR A 352 -12.16 12.52 2.77
C TYR A 352 -13.51 11.95 3.19
N TRP A 353 -13.98 10.91 2.51
CA TRP A 353 -15.22 10.20 2.78
C TRP A 353 -14.93 8.73 3.07
N ARG A 354 -15.17 8.29 4.31
CA ARG A 354 -14.98 6.90 4.72
C ARG A 354 -16.14 5.99 4.33
N PHE A 355 -17.34 6.56 4.16
CA PHE A 355 -18.57 5.81 3.89
C PHE A 355 -18.96 4.83 5.00
N ASN A 356 -18.76 5.23 6.24
CA ASN A 356 -19.19 4.46 7.40
C ASN A 356 -20.66 4.65 7.73
N GLU A 357 -21.18 5.84 7.47
CA GLU A 357 -22.54 6.27 7.77
C GLU A 357 -22.95 7.44 6.87
N ALA A 358 -24.24 7.71 6.82
CA ALA A 358 -24.79 8.91 6.24
C ALA A 358 -25.82 9.54 7.19
N GLN A 359 -25.93 10.85 7.13
CA GLN A 359 -26.89 11.62 7.93
C GLN A 359 -27.88 12.29 6.98
N LYS A 360 -29.15 12.35 7.38
CA LYS A 360 -30.17 13.10 6.64
C LYS A 360 -30.19 14.55 7.09
N LYS A 361 -29.92 15.47 6.17
CA LYS A 361 -29.96 16.90 6.39
C LYS A 361 -30.63 17.60 5.21
N ASP A 362 -31.63 18.45 5.48
CA ASP A 362 -32.37 19.21 4.46
C ASP A 362 -32.88 18.28 3.31
N ASP A 363 -33.53 17.17 3.68
CA ASP A 363 -34.03 16.13 2.79
C ASP A 363 -32.99 15.41 1.91
N LYS A 364 -31.71 15.64 2.14
CA LYS A 364 -30.61 14.95 1.46
C LYS A 364 -29.84 14.04 2.41
N TRP A 365 -29.44 12.87 1.93
CA TRP A 365 -28.50 12.01 2.63
C TRP A 365 -27.06 12.45 2.34
N ILE A 366 -26.27 12.60 3.38
CA ILE A 366 -24.94 13.19 3.33
C ILE A 366 -23.95 12.26 4.04
N VAL A 367 -22.84 11.96 3.37
CA VAL A 367 -21.62 11.45 4.02
C VAL A 367 -20.72 12.65 4.30
N THR A 368 -20.38 12.82 5.57
CA THR A 368 -19.58 13.96 6.01
C THR A 368 -18.15 13.89 5.51
N ASP A 369 -17.65 15.02 5.01
CA ASP A 369 -16.22 15.23 4.74
C ASP A 369 -15.46 15.33 6.07
N LEU A 370 -14.60 14.35 6.35
CA LEU A 370 -13.86 14.26 7.61
C LEU A 370 -12.76 15.30 7.76
N THR A 371 -12.37 15.97 6.68
CA THR A 371 -11.32 17.03 6.75
C THR A 371 -11.80 18.30 7.42
N GLY A 372 -13.12 18.49 7.51
CA GLY A 372 -13.73 19.72 7.97
C GLY A 372 -13.73 20.85 6.93
N ASN A 373 -13.24 20.61 5.70
CA ASN A 373 -13.27 21.61 4.62
C ASN A 373 -14.68 21.83 4.05
N GLY A 374 -15.63 20.93 4.36
CA GLY A 374 -17.05 21.08 4.03
C GLY A 374 -17.45 20.56 2.65
N PHE A 375 -16.63 19.73 2.02
CA PHE A 375 -16.95 19.06 0.75
C PHE A 375 -17.70 17.74 1.01
N ASN A 376 -18.86 17.82 1.61
CA ASN A 376 -19.68 16.64 1.92
C ASN A 376 -20.11 15.93 0.63
N ALA A 377 -20.21 14.59 0.69
CA ALA A 377 -20.74 13.79 -0.40
C ALA A 377 -22.25 13.57 -0.24
N TYR A 378 -23.02 14.00 -1.22
CA TYR A 378 -24.46 13.90 -1.25
C TYR A 378 -24.87 12.63 -1.98
N TYR A 379 -25.76 11.85 -1.37
CA TYR A 379 -26.28 10.63 -1.99
C TYR A 379 -27.38 10.94 -2.99
N PHE A 380 -27.31 10.28 -4.13
CA PHE A 380 -28.36 10.26 -5.14
C PHE A 380 -28.91 8.84 -5.29
N SER A 381 -30.24 8.74 -5.42
CA SER A 381 -30.92 7.48 -5.72
C SER A 381 -32.08 7.67 -6.70
N TRP A 382 -32.32 6.64 -7.51
CA TRP A 382 -33.55 6.54 -8.29
C TRP A 382 -34.24 5.20 -7.97
N PRO A 383 -35.53 5.21 -7.58
CA PRO A 383 -36.36 6.39 -7.22
C PRO A 383 -35.73 7.24 -6.14
N SER A 384 -36.08 8.55 -6.15
CA SER A 384 -35.55 9.51 -5.18
C SER A 384 -35.99 9.20 -3.76
N GLY A 385 -35.20 9.67 -2.77
CA GLY A 385 -35.56 9.59 -1.34
C GLY A 385 -35.24 8.24 -0.68
N GLN A 386 -34.58 7.33 -1.36
CA GLN A 386 -34.11 6.09 -0.74
C GLN A 386 -32.90 6.37 0.16
N GLU A 387 -32.85 5.66 1.25
CA GLU A 387 -31.71 5.70 2.16
C GLU A 387 -30.48 5.00 1.56
N PRO A 388 -29.28 5.54 1.74
CA PRO A 388 -28.06 4.84 1.35
C PRO A 388 -27.88 3.57 2.20
N SER A 389 -27.39 2.53 1.57
CA SER A 389 -27.02 1.27 2.24
C SER A 389 -25.51 1.13 2.38
N PHE A 390 -25.12 0.42 3.42
CA PHE A 390 -23.70 0.16 3.71
C PHE A 390 -23.51 -1.33 3.99
N VAL A 391 -22.33 -1.84 3.67
CA VAL A 391 -21.89 -3.16 4.12
C VAL A 391 -21.01 -3.01 5.34
N ASP A 392 -21.22 -3.90 6.31
CA ASP A 392 -20.49 -3.92 7.58
C ASP A 392 -19.22 -4.79 7.50
N ALA A 393 -18.40 -4.69 8.53
CA ALA A 393 -17.24 -5.53 8.78
C ALA A 393 -16.22 -5.57 7.62
N VAL A 394 -16.06 -4.44 6.94
CA VAL A 394 -15.03 -4.28 5.90
C VAL A 394 -13.66 -4.15 6.56
N ARG A 395 -12.84 -5.17 6.42
CA ARG A 395 -11.50 -5.23 7.03
C ARG A 395 -10.46 -4.59 6.10
N CYS A 396 -9.50 -3.90 6.69
CA CYS A 396 -8.36 -3.34 5.97
C CYS A 396 -7.10 -3.33 6.87
N PRO A 397 -5.97 -3.97 6.46
CA PRO A 397 -5.87 -4.85 5.31
C PRO A 397 -6.76 -6.09 5.44
N GLU A 398 -7.03 -6.78 4.31
CA GLU A 398 -7.76 -8.06 4.28
C GLU A 398 -6.91 -9.20 4.80
#